data_667e0adfb7e95d4a37fa81a208eb8867
#
_entry.id   667e0adfb7e95d4a37fa81a208eb8867
#
_cell.length_a   1.000
_cell.length_b   1.000
_cell.length_c   1.000
_cell.angle_alpha   90.00
_cell.angle_beta   90.00
_cell.angle_gamma   90.00
#
_symmetry.space_group_name_H-M   'P 1'
#
loop_
_entity.id
_entity.type
_entity.pdbx_description
1 polymer ?
#
loop_
_entity_poly.entity_id
_entity_poly.type
_entity_poly.pdbx_seq_one_letter_code
_entity_poly.pdbx_strand_id
1 'polypeptide(L)'
;IAGKLLRDARARGDTVDVATEAQLVIRATRVTTLPKLTFADGARFADLLNDVYPGVEVSDVSDAELEAAIKEVLAEKHYEDVPSQIEKVLQLHVACSQRIGIIIVGPSGSGKSSLWHILEGAYKKLGRPVRRHVMNPKAIHRQQLLGHMDMDTREWFDGVLTDAARQVVKESLDQHSWIICDGDVDPEWIES
;
A
#
# COMPACT_ATOMS: atom_id res chain seq x y z
N ILE A 1 2.58 14.27 4.21
CA ILE A 1 3.21 13.19 5.01
C ILE A 1 4.00 13.82 6.16
N ALA A 2 5.00 14.68 5.91
CA ALA A 2 5.79 15.33 6.95
C ALA A 2 4.91 16.00 8.02
N GLY A 3 3.90 16.77 7.63
CA GLY A 3 2.98 17.42 8.57
C GLY A 3 2.13 16.44 9.39
N LYS A 4 1.82 15.23 8.88
CA LYS A 4 1.16 14.19 9.67
C LYS A 4 2.14 13.61 10.69
N LEU A 5 3.35 13.24 10.27
CA LEU A 5 4.39 12.74 11.16
C LEU A 5 4.72 13.73 12.29
N LEU A 6 4.74 15.02 11.97
CA LEU A 6 4.96 16.09 12.95
C LEU A 6 3.82 16.16 13.98
N ARG A 7 2.57 16.08 13.53
CA ARG A 7 1.41 16.06 14.44
C ARG A 7 1.41 14.82 15.34
N ASP A 8 1.74 13.66 14.79
CA ASP A 8 1.80 12.40 15.53
C ASP A 8 2.94 12.43 16.58
N ALA A 9 4.10 13.02 16.24
CA ALA A 9 5.19 13.22 17.18
C ALA A 9 4.77 14.16 18.33
N ARG A 10 4.14 15.29 18.03
CA ARG A 10 3.60 16.21 19.05
C ARG A 10 2.53 15.57 19.93
N ALA A 11 1.67 14.73 19.34
CA ALA A 11 0.63 14.02 20.10
C ALA A 11 1.21 13.00 21.08
N ARG A 12 2.39 12.42 20.77
CA ARG A 12 3.13 11.54 21.68
C ARG A 12 3.90 12.28 22.77
N GLY A 13 3.96 13.62 22.70
CA GLY A 13 4.70 14.45 23.65
C GLY A 13 6.19 14.60 23.32
N ASP A 14 6.61 14.25 22.11
CA ASP A 14 8.00 14.41 21.67
C ASP A 14 8.34 15.89 21.54
N THR A 15 9.49 16.31 22.09
CA THR A 15 10.01 17.67 21.87
C THR A 15 10.53 17.77 20.44
N VAL A 16 9.88 18.63 19.63
CA VAL A 16 10.27 18.84 18.24
C VAL A 16 11.32 19.96 18.20
N ASP A 17 12.58 19.55 18.19
CA ASP A 17 13.71 20.43 17.89
C ASP A 17 14.04 20.40 16.38
N VAL A 18 15.00 21.21 15.96
CA VAL A 18 15.42 21.33 14.55
C VAL A 18 15.94 19.99 14.02
N ALA A 19 16.61 19.20 14.84
CA ALA A 19 17.12 17.89 14.44
C ALA A 19 16.00 16.88 14.22
N THR A 20 15.03 16.83 15.13
CA THR A 20 13.83 16.00 15.01
C THR A 20 12.99 16.39 13.78
N GLU A 21 12.86 17.70 13.51
CA GLU A 21 12.15 18.17 12.32
C GLU A 21 12.86 17.72 11.03
N ALA A 22 14.19 17.84 10.96
CA ALA A 22 14.97 17.34 9.83
C ALA A 22 14.81 15.83 9.64
N GLN A 23 14.86 15.04 10.71
CA GLN A 23 14.61 13.59 10.67
C GLN A 23 13.23 13.26 10.11
N LEU A 24 12.19 13.97 10.55
CA LEU A 24 10.82 13.78 10.07
C LEU A 24 10.67 14.13 8.57
N VAL A 25 11.35 15.19 8.12
CA VAL A 25 11.36 15.58 6.70
C VAL A 25 12.07 14.52 5.86
N ILE A 26 13.26 14.08 6.26
CA ILE A 26 14.02 13.03 5.57
C ILE A 26 13.19 11.76 5.50
N ARG A 27 12.60 11.32 6.62
CA ARG A 27 11.72 10.16 6.68
C ARG A 27 10.53 10.28 5.72
N ALA A 28 9.84 11.43 5.72
CA ALA A 28 8.73 11.68 4.81
C ALA A 28 9.16 11.59 3.34
N THR A 29 10.33 12.13 3.02
CA THR A 29 10.90 12.12 1.67
C THR A 29 11.30 10.72 1.25
N ARG A 30 11.96 9.94 2.11
CA ARG A 30 12.31 8.53 1.86
C ARG A 30 11.06 7.70 1.59
N VAL A 31 10.07 7.76 2.47
CA VAL A 31 8.82 6.99 2.37
C VAL A 31 8.04 7.31 1.08
N THR A 32 8.10 8.52 0.58
CA THR A 32 7.38 8.91 -0.65
C THR A 32 8.14 8.62 -1.93
N THR A 33 9.46 8.57 -1.87
CA THR A 33 10.32 8.53 -3.06
C THR A 33 10.92 7.16 -3.30
N LEU A 34 11.50 6.52 -2.28
CA LEU A 34 12.16 5.20 -2.40
C LEU A 34 11.31 4.14 -3.10
N PRO A 35 10.00 3.96 -2.80
CA PRO A 35 9.21 2.92 -3.44
C PRO A 35 9.02 3.08 -4.95
N LYS A 36 9.35 4.25 -5.49
CA LYS A 36 9.21 4.60 -6.92
C LYS A 36 10.50 4.49 -7.70
N LEU A 37 11.62 4.33 -7.01
CA LEU A 37 12.95 4.30 -7.61
C LEU A 37 13.37 2.87 -7.94
N THR A 38 14.25 2.75 -8.94
CA THR A 38 14.99 1.51 -9.18
C THR A 38 16.01 1.27 -8.06
N PHE A 39 16.52 0.06 -7.94
CA PHE A 39 17.54 -0.25 -6.93
C PHE A 39 18.78 0.66 -7.04
N ALA A 40 19.25 0.90 -8.28
CA ALA A 40 20.41 1.77 -8.52
C ALA A 40 20.14 3.24 -8.16
N ASP A 41 18.95 3.73 -8.46
CA ASP A 41 18.57 5.12 -8.15
C ASP A 41 18.28 5.30 -6.65
N GLY A 42 17.85 4.24 -5.97
CA GLY A 42 17.67 4.24 -4.52
C GLY A 42 18.98 4.51 -3.76
N ALA A 43 20.08 3.90 -4.20
CA ALA A 43 21.41 4.16 -3.62
C ALA A 43 21.83 5.63 -3.82
N ARG A 44 21.72 6.14 -5.06
CA ARG A 44 22.02 7.54 -5.38
C ARG A 44 21.16 8.53 -4.59
N PHE A 45 19.89 8.19 -4.39
CA PHE A 45 18.97 9.01 -3.60
C PHE A 45 19.36 9.04 -2.13
N ALA A 46 19.86 7.94 -1.56
CA ALA A 46 20.38 7.91 -0.20
C ALA A 46 21.62 8.82 -0.04
N ASP A 47 22.54 8.76 -1.00
CA ASP A 47 23.72 9.65 -1.03
C ASP A 47 23.30 11.13 -1.11
N LEU A 48 22.34 11.46 -1.97
CA LEU A 48 21.81 12.82 -2.11
C LEU A 48 21.18 13.31 -0.81
N LEU A 49 20.44 12.48 -0.08
CA LEU A 49 19.88 12.86 1.22
C LEU A 49 20.96 13.12 2.25
N ASN A 50 22.04 12.34 2.28
CA ASN A 50 23.17 12.55 3.17
C ASN A 50 23.91 13.86 2.85
N ASP A 51 24.03 14.22 1.56
CA ASP A 51 24.63 15.48 1.14
C ASP A 51 23.80 16.70 1.53
N VAL A 52 22.47 16.60 1.44
CA VAL A 52 21.54 17.70 1.78
C VAL A 52 21.39 17.86 3.30
N TYR A 53 21.44 16.77 4.04
CA TYR A 53 21.27 16.75 5.50
C TYR A 53 22.45 16.07 6.20
N PRO A 54 23.64 16.66 6.17
CA PRO A 54 24.84 16.05 6.74
C PRO A 54 24.69 15.87 8.26
N GLY A 55 25.03 14.66 8.73
CA GLY A 55 25.03 14.36 10.18
C GLY A 55 23.65 14.08 10.79
N VAL A 56 22.59 13.99 9.99
CA VAL A 56 21.27 13.62 10.49
C VAL A 56 21.07 12.12 10.28
N GLU A 57 21.21 11.33 11.34
CA GLU A 57 20.88 9.90 11.30
C GLU A 57 19.37 9.73 11.39
N VAL A 58 18.81 9.04 10.40
CA VAL A 58 17.40 8.67 10.39
C VAL A 58 17.29 7.19 10.73
N SER A 59 16.87 6.89 11.94
CA SER A 59 16.47 5.53 12.28
C SER A 59 15.17 5.20 11.51
N ASP A 60 15.20 4.15 10.70
CA ASP A 60 13.98 3.59 10.18
C ASP A 60 13.20 3.01 11.36
N VAL A 61 12.12 3.68 11.74
CA VAL A 61 11.17 3.10 12.70
C VAL A 61 10.48 1.98 11.95
N SER A 62 11.07 0.79 12.03
CA SER A 62 10.42 -0.43 11.62
C SER A 62 9.21 -0.61 12.53
N ASP A 63 8.06 -0.92 11.96
CA ASP A 63 6.95 -1.44 12.72
C ASP A 63 7.31 -2.88 13.11
N ALA A 64 8.01 -3.02 14.23
CA ALA A 64 8.59 -4.30 14.65
C ALA A 64 7.51 -5.37 14.85
N GLU A 65 6.30 -4.96 15.26
CA GLU A 65 5.16 -5.86 15.41
C GLU A 65 4.69 -6.37 14.04
N LEU A 66 4.60 -5.47 13.06
CA LEU A 66 4.21 -5.83 11.71
C LEU A 66 5.28 -6.72 11.05
N GLU A 67 6.56 -6.39 11.22
CA GLU A 67 7.66 -7.19 10.67
C GLU A 67 7.67 -8.60 11.27
N ALA A 68 7.45 -8.75 12.57
CA ALA A 68 7.32 -10.04 13.22
C ALA A 68 6.13 -10.84 12.65
N ALA A 69 4.97 -10.19 12.50
CA ALA A 69 3.79 -10.82 11.92
C ALA A 69 4.01 -11.24 10.46
N ILE A 70 4.74 -10.45 9.67
CA ILE A 70 5.12 -10.79 8.29
C ILE A 70 5.98 -12.05 8.28
N LYS A 71 7.02 -12.15 9.12
CA LYS A 71 7.90 -13.32 9.21
C LYS A 71 7.13 -14.58 9.60
N GLU A 72 6.19 -14.48 10.54
CA GLU A 72 5.31 -15.58 10.88
C GLU A 72 4.45 -16.05 9.70
N VAL A 73 3.88 -15.11 8.93
CA VAL A 73 3.09 -15.46 7.74
C VAL A 73 3.95 -16.12 6.66
N LEU A 74 5.19 -15.65 6.47
CA LEU A 74 6.13 -16.29 5.53
C LEU A 74 6.41 -17.73 5.93
N ALA A 75 6.67 -17.97 7.22
CA ALA A 75 6.90 -19.32 7.75
C ALA A 75 5.68 -20.24 7.59
N GLU A 76 4.46 -19.76 7.89
CA GLU A 76 3.21 -20.52 7.72
C GLU A 76 2.94 -20.89 6.26
N LYS A 77 3.29 -20.00 5.33
CA LYS A 77 3.11 -20.23 3.89
C LYS A 77 4.28 -20.96 3.24
N HIS A 78 5.29 -21.34 4.02
CA HIS A 78 6.53 -21.94 3.52
C HIS A 78 7.22 -21.09 2.46
N TYR A 79 7.16 -19.77 2.61
CA TYR A 79 7.91 -18.82 1.78
C TYR A 79 9.29 -18.61 2.39
N GLU A 80 10.26 -18.35 1.53
CA GLU A 80 11.61 -17.99 1.95
C GLU A 80 11.61 -16.59 2.59
N ASP A 81 12.37 -16.43 3.67
CA ASP A 81 12.56 -15.14 4.33
C ASP A 81 13.59 -14.32 3.57
N VAL A 82 13.12 -13.56 2.58
CA VAL A 82 13.94 -12.69 1.76
C VAL A 82 13.79 -11.24 2.24
N PRO A 83 14.86 -10.59 2.75
CA PRO A 83 14.79 -9.24 3.28
C PRO A 83 14.17 -8.21 2.33
N SER A 84 14.48 -8.29 1.04
CA SER A 84 13.90 -7.40 0.03
C SER A 84 12.39 -7.59 -0.15
N GLN A 85 11.87 -8.79 0.07
CA GLN A 85 10.42 -9.05 0.03
C GLN A 85 9.73 -8.45 1.24
N ILE A 86 10.30 -8.62 2.43
CA ILE A 86 9.79 -8.00 3.67
C ILE A 86 9.74 -6.49 3.52
N GLU A 87 10.81 -5.89 3.03
CA GLU A 87 10.86 -4.45 2.77
C GLU A 87 9.73 -3.99 1.82
N LYS A 88 9.47 -4.74 0.75
CA LYS A 88 8.37 -4.44 -0.18
C LYS A 88 7.00 -4.56 0.46
N VAL A 89 6.77 -5.51 1.36
CA VAL A 89 5.52 -5.62 2.12
C VAL A 89 5.35 -4.43 3.06
N LEU A 90 6.42 -3.98 3.74
CA LEU A 90 6.41 -2.79 4.59
C LEU A 90 6.17 -1.52 3.76
N GLN A 91 6.77 -1.40 2.58
CA GLN A 91 6.50 -0.30 1.64
C GLN A 91 5.03 -0.27 1.21
N LEU A 92 4.43 -1.44 0.94
CA LEU A 92 3.01 -1.56 0.63
C LEU A 92 2.13 -1.13 1.81
N HIS A 93 2.46 -1.57 3.04
CA HIS A 93 1.77 -1.11 4.26
C HIS A 93 1.76 0.41 4.37
N VAL A 94 2.92 1.04 4.21
CA VAL A 94 3.05 2.49 4.27
C VAL A 94 2.25 3.17 3.15
N ALA A 95 2.26 2.62 1.93
CA ALA A 95 1.48 3.14 0.82
C ALA A 95 -0.03 3.07 1.12
N CYS A 96 -0.53 1.94 1.65
CA CYS A 96 -1.93 1.75 2.05
C CYS A 96 -2.39 2.75 3.13
N SER A 97 -1.49 3.12 4.05
CA SER A 97 -1.82 4.09 5.10
C SER A 97 -1.85 5.55 4.61
N GLN A 98 -1.30 5.83 3.42
CA GLN A 98 -1.13 7.19 2.90
C GLN A 98 -1.97 7.49 1.67
N ARG A 99 -2.38 6.50 0.91
CA ARG A 99 -3.03 6.64 -0.39
C ARG A 99 -4.24 5.75 -0.51
N ILE A 100 -5.24 6.24 -1.24
CA ILE A 100 -6.45 5.48 -1.57
C ILE A 100 -6.16 4.50 -2.70
N GLY A 101 -5.37 4.89 -3.71
CA GLY A 101 -5.02 4.07 -4.86
C GLY A 101 -3.52 3.75 -4.90
N ILE A 102 -3.19 2.49 -5.14
CA ILE A 102 -1.82 1.98 -5.22
C ILE A 102 -1.69 1.10 -6.46
N ILE A 103 -0.58 1.25 -7.18
CA ILE A 103 -0.24 0.40 -8.32
C ILE A 103 1.04 -0.34 -7.98
N ILE A 104 0.98 -1.68 -8.03
CA ILE A 104 2.14 -2.55 -7.87
C ILE A 104 2.61 -2.96 -9.26
N VAL A 105 3.83 -2.58 -9.63
CA VAL A 105 4.42 -2.83 -10.95
C VAL A 105 5.57 -3.81 -10.84
N GLY A 106 5.67 -4.70 -11.81
CA GLY A 106 6.78 -5.67 -11.92
C GLY A 106 6.50 -6.73 -12.97
N PRO A 107 7.51 -7.49 -13.39
CA PRO A 107 7.35 -8.57 -14.37
C PRO A 107 6.42 -9.69 -13.84
N SER A 108 5.92 -10.52 -14.74
CA SER A 108 5.15 -11.70 -14.36
C SER A 108 6.01 -12.62 -13.49
N GLY A 109 5.40 -13.20 -12.44
CA GLY A 109 6.12 -14.07 -11.50
C GLY A 109 6.98 -13.35 -10.45
N SER A 110 7.04 -12.02 -10.42
CA SER A 110 7.84 -11.26 -9.44
C SER A 110 7.25 -11.20 -8.02
N GLY A 111 6.17 -11.92 -7.75
CA GLY A 111 5.57 -11.97 -6.41
C GLY A 111 4.63 -10.81 -6.06
N LYS A 112 4.13 -10.05 -7.05
CA LYS A 112 3.20 -8.93 -6.81
C LYS A 112 1.97 -9.35 -5.99
N SER A 113 1.31 -10.43 -6.39
CA SER A 113 0.14 -10.93 -5.65
C SER A 113 0.53 -11.48 -4.28
N SER A 114 1.72 -12.05 -4.14
CA SER A 114 2.23 -12.52 -2.83
C SER A 114 2.37 -11.39 -1.82
N LEU A 115 2.77 -10.18 -2.25
CA LEU A 115 2.96 -9.03 -1.35
C LEU A 115 1.68 -8.67 -0.58
N TRP A 116 0.57 -8.50 -1.29
CA TRP A 116 -0.68 -8.16 -0.61
C TRP A 116 -1.27 -9.34 0.18
N HIS A 117 -1.04 -10.59 -0.25
CA HIS A 117 -1.42 -11.77 0.54
C HIS A 117 -0.64 -11.88 1.85
N ILE A 118 0.65 -11.55 1.85
CA ILE A 118 1.47 -11.55 3.05
C ILE A 118 1.01 -10.43 3.99
N LEU A 119 0.79 -9.22 3.46
CA LEU A 119 0.31 -8.08 4.25
C LEU A 119 -1.08 -8.33 4.87
N GLU A 120 -2.01 -8.92 4.11
CA GLU A 120 -3.32 -9.35 4.61
C GLU A 120 -3.18 -10.34 5.78
N GLY A 121 -2.32 -11.35 5.61
CA GLY A 121 -2.03 -12.34 6.65
C GLY A 121 -1.45 -11.70 7.92
N ALA A 122 -0.51 -10.77 7.76
CA ALA A 122 0.08 -10.03 8.87
C ALA A 122 -0.97 -9.17 9.61
N TYR A 123 -1.83 -8.46 8.88
CA TYR A 123 -2.92 -7.70 9.50
C TYR A 123 -3.90 -8.60 10.27
N LYS A 124 -4.22 -9.77 9.73
CA LYS A 124 -5.06 -10.75 10.43
C LYS A 124 -4.45 -11.19 11.76
N LYS A 125 -3.13 -11.43 11.80
CA LYS A 125 -2.40 -11.77 13.04
C LYS A 125 -2.41 -10.64 14.06
N LEU A 126 -2.35 -9.41 13.59
CA LEU A 126 -2.43 -8.20 14.43
C LEU A 126 -3.86 -7.84 14.86
N GLY A 127 -4.85 -8.70 14.59
CA GLY A 127 -6.24 -8.44 14.94
C GLY A 127 -6.91 -7.35 14.09
N ARG A 128 -6.36 -7.03 12.92
CA ARG A 128 -6.89 -6.03 11.97
C ARG A 128 -7.28 -6.71 10.66
N PRO A 129 -8.32 -7.57 10.63
CA PRO A 129 -8.67 -8.31 9.41
C PRO A 129 -9.09 -7.34 8.31
N VAL A 130 -8.66 -7.65 7.09
CA VAL A 130 -9.00 -6.90 5.89
C VAL A 130 -10.11 -7.65 5.14
N ARG A 131 -11.18 -6.96 4.77
CA ARG A 131 -12.14 -7.46 3.80
C ARG A 131 -11.63 -7.15 2.41
N ARG A 132 -11.63 -8.15 1.54
CA ARG A 132 -11.08 -8.00 0.19
C ARG A 132 -12.10 -8.34 -0.88
N HIS A 133 -12.09 -7.57 -1.96
CA HIS A 133 -12.79 -7.80 -3.20
C HIS A 133 -11.74 -7.93 -4.30
N VAL A 134 -11.48 -9.16 -4.74
CA VAL A 134 -10.45 -9.45 -5.76
C VAL A 134 -11.11 -9.72 -7.09
N MET A 135 -10.68 -9.04 -8.14
CA MET A 135 -11.18 -9.23 -9.50
C MET A 135 -10.05 -9.10 -10.52
N ASN A 136 -10.23 -9.71 -11.68
CA ASN A 136 -9.37 -9.48 -12.84
C ASN A 136 -10.18 -8.70 -13.89
N PRO A 137 -9.99 -7.37 -14.00
CA PRO A 137 -10.78 -6.55 -14.90
C PRO A 137 -10.69 -6.97 -16.37
N LYS A 138 -9.53 -7.44 -16.81
CA LYS A 138 -9.32 -7.89 -18.19
C LYS A 138 -10.09 -9.17 -18.56
N ALA A 139 -10.45 -9.98 -17.57
CA ALA A 139 -11.23 -11.20 -17.77
C ALA A 139 -12.75 -10.97 -17.75
N ILE A 140 -13.20 -9.76 -17.46
CA ILE A 140 -14.61 -9.39 -17.27
C ILE A 140 -15.00 -8.37 -18.35
N HIS A 141 -16.13 -8.62 -19.03
CA HIS A 141 -16.64 -7.66 -20.00
C HIS A 141 -16.98 -6.32 -19.32
N ARG A 142 -16.72 -5.19 -20.01
CA ARG A 142 -16.87 -3.83 -19.45
C ARG A 142 -18.22 -3.59 -18.76
N GLN A 143 -19.31 -4.01 -19.36
CA GLN A 143 -20.66 -3.86 -18.78
C GLN A 143 -20.84 -4.66 -17.48
N GLN A 144 -20.22 -5.83 -17.41
CA GLN A 144 -20.24 -6.66 -16.20
C GLN A 144 -19.29 -6.14 -15.12
N LEU A 145 -18.20 -5.47 -15.53
CA LEU A 145 -17.23 -4.89 -14.61
C LEU A 145 -17.77 -3.59 -13.98
N LEU A 146 -18.19 -2.65 -14.81
CA LEU A 146 -18.58 -1.31 -14.39
C LEU A 146 -20.08 -1.15 -14.16
N GLY A 147 -20.89 -1.94 -14.84
CA GLY A 147 -22.33 -1.83 -14.88
C GLY A 147 -22.84 -1.27 -16.21
N HIS A 148 -24.12 -1.27 -16.36
CA HIS A 148 -24.81 -0.75 -17.55
C HIS A 148 -26.20 -0.26 -17.20
N MET A 149 -26.70 0.64 -18.04
CA MET A 149 -28.10 1.08 -18.00
C MET A 149 -28.91 0.21 -18.97
N ASP A 150 -30.00 -0.35 -18.50
CA ASP A 150 -31.00 -0.96 -19.36
C ASP A 150 -31.71 0.13 -20.17
N MET A 151 -31.70 -0.01 -21.49
CA MET A 151 -32.25 1.03 -22.39
C MET A 151 -33.77 1.07 -22.39
N ASP A 152 -34.43 -0.02 -22.01
CA ASP A 152 -35.90 -0.14 -22.01
C ASP A 152 -36.48 0.36 -20.67
N THR A 153 -35.92 -0.10 -19.56
CA THR A 153 -36.38 0.25 -18.20
C THR A 153 -35.73 1.51 -17.66
N ARG A 154 -34.59 1.93 -18.22
CA ARG A 154 -33.69 2.98 -17.73
C ARG A 154 -33.18 2.74 -16.31
N GLU A 155 -33.16 1.50 -15.87
CA GLU A 155 -32.56 1.08 -14.62
C GLU A 155 -31.08 0.84 -14.77
N TRP A 156 -30.33 1.22 -13.74
CA TRP A 156 -28.89 0.94 -13.66
C TRP A 156 -28.63 -0.38 -12.98
N PHE A 157 -27.86 -1.24 -13.63
CA PHE A 157 -27.36 -2.49 -13.07
C PHE A 157 -25.88 -2.35 -12.72
N ASP A 158 -25.54 -2.56 -11.45
CA ASP A 158 -24.16 -2.50 -10.98
C ASP A 158 -23.33 -3.65 -11.56
N GLY A 159 -22.10 -3.34 -11.95
CA GLY A 159 -21.07 -4.34 -12.25
C GLY A 159 -20.31 -4.77 -11.01
N VAL A 160 -19.39 -5.70 -11.17
CA VAL A 160 -18.61 -6.28 -10.06
C VAL A 160 -17.81 -5.20 -9.30
N LEU A 161 -17.19 -4.26 -10.02
CA LEU A 161 -16.41 -3.18 -9.42
C LEU A 161 -17.29 -2.17 -8.69
N THR A 162 -18.39 -1.75 -9.31
CA THR A 162 -19.31 -0.78 -8.71
C THR A 162 -20.04 -1.36 -7.50
N ASP A 163 -20.44 -2.64 -7.55
CA ASP A 163 -21.03 -3.32 -6.39
C ASP A 163 -20.02 -3.44 -5.24
N ALA A 164 -18.78 -3.86 -5.52
CA ALA A 164 -17.72 -3.90 -4.54
C ALA A 164 -17.49 -2.53 -3.88
N ALA A 165 -17.42 -1.45 -4.68
CA ALA A 165 -17.26 -0.10 -4.16
C ALA A 165 -18.44 0.33 -3.26
N ARG A 166 -19.68 -0.01 -3.66
CA ARG A 166 -20.88 0.28 -2.84
C ARG A 166 -20.92 -0.52 -1.53
N GLN A 167 -20.40 -1.75 -1.55
CA GLN A 167 -20.29 -2.58 -0.35
C GLN A 167 -19.26 -1.96 0.62
N VAL A 168 -18.08 -1.57 0.13
CA VAL A 168 -17.03 -0.94 0.93
C VAL A 168 -17.53 0.34 1.61
N VAL A 169 -18.33 1.17 0.92
CA VAL A 169 -18.89 2.41 1.50
C VAL A 169 -19.88 2.13 2.64
N LYS A 170 -20.53 0.96 2.63
CA LYS A 170 -21.48 0.57 3.68
C LYS A 170 -20.81 -0.08 4.90
N GLU A 171 -19.53 -0.42 4.79
CA GLU A 171 -18.78 -1.03 5.88
C GLU A 171 -18.45 0.00 6.98
N SER A 172 -18.18 -0.49 8.19
CA SER A 172 -17.80 0.40 9.29
C SER A 172 -16.44 1.03 9.01
N LEU A 173 -16.22 2.26 9.48
CA LEU A 173 -14.94 2.98 9.31
C LEU A 173 -13.76 2.29 10.00
N ASP A 174 -14.02 1.38 10.93
CA ASP A 174 -13.00 0.62 11.64
C ASP A 174 -12.51 -0.60 10.83
N GLN A 175 -13.21 -0.95 9.75
CA GLN A 175 -12.86 -2.07 8.90
C GLN A 175 -11.98 -1.64 7.74
N HIS A 176 -10.83 -2.28 7.58
CA HIS A 176 -10.01 -2.12 6.38
C HIS A 176 -10.59 -2.94 5.22
N SER A 177 -10.90 -2.29 4.12
CA SER A 177 -11.44 -2.95 2.93
C SER A 177 -10.58 -2.64 1.71
N TRP A 178 -10.26 -3.67 0.92
CA TRP A 178 -9.46 -3.56 -0.29
C TRP A 178 -10.23 -4.01 -1.51
N ILE A 179 -10.19 -3.21 -2.56
CA ILE A 179 -10.58 -3.59 -3.91
C ILE A 179 -9.28 -3.84 -4.69
N ILE A 180 -9.06 -5.09 -5.10
CA ILE A 180 -7.83 -5.53 -5.73
C ILE A 180 -8.13 -5.93 -7.17
N CYS A 181 -7.55 -5.18 -8.11
CA CYS A 181 -7.55 -5.50 -9.52
C CYS A 181 -6.27 -6.29 -9.83
N ASP A 182 -6.33 -7.63 -9.71
CA ASP A 182 -5.19 -8.51 -9.96
C ASP A 182 -5.13 -8.92 -11.42
N GLY A 183 -4.41 -8.14 -12.22
CA GLY A 183 -4.26 -8.31 -13.65
C GLY A 183 -3.54 -7.13 -14.28
N ASP A 184 -3.45 -7.14 -15.61
CA ASP A 184 -2.84 -6.06 -16.36
C ASP A 184 -3.69 -4.78 -16.25
N VAL A 185 -3.01 -3.65 -16.14
CA VAL A 185 -3.62 -2.33 -16.23
C VAL A 185 -3.89 -2.04 -17.70
N ASP A 186 -5.16 -2.04 -18.08
CA ASP A 186 -5.61 -1.77 -19.44
C ASP A 186 -6.32 -0.40 -19.48
N PRO A 187 -5.93 0.52 -20.39
CA PRO A 187 -6.58 1.83 -20.53
C PRO A 187 -8.10 1.72 -20.75
N GLU A 188 -8.56 0.68 -21.45
CA GLU A 188 -9.96 0.51 -21.83
C GLU A 188 -10.95 0.53 -20.65
N TRP A 189 -10.57 -0.05 -19.52
CA TRP A 189 -11.43 -0.04 -18.33
C TRP A 189 -11.09 1.08 -17.33
N ILE A 190 -9.88 1.63 -17.38
CA ILE A 190 -9.45 2.71 -16.47
C ILE A 190 -10.01 4.06 -16.90
N GLU A 191 -10.08 4.29 -18.22
CA GLU A 191 -10.56 5.55 -18.81
C GLU A 191 -12.10 5.61 -18.98
N SER A 192 -12.80 4.62 -18.45
CA SER A 192 -14.25 4.46 -18.67
C SER A 192 -15.10 5.21 -17.61
#